data_1be33ad457ffd2d2b89375d2a7d8f7b6
#
_entry.id   1be33ad457ffd2d2b89375d2a7d8f7b6
#
_cell.length_a   1.000
_cell.length_b   1.000
_cell.length_c   1.000
_cell.angle_alpha   90.00
_cell.angle_beta   90.00
_cell.angle_gamma   90.00
#
_symmetry.space_group_name_H-M   'P 1'
#
loop_
_entity.id
_entity.type
_entity.pdbx_description
1 polymer ?
#
loop_
_entity_poly.entity_id
_entity_poly.type
_entity_poly.pdbx_seq_one_letter_code
_entity_poly.pdbx_strand_id
1 'polypeptide(L)'
;TNQNYGRMLLAWEQRERRDGFVLKQVAFPVRLPDPQFLVKAIAAQITPRTKAIELPHITNLTGQILPIRDIVRLARPKGIPVFVDGAHAFGHFPFTRDALECDYYATSLHKWIHAPIGAGFLSVRKSEIPKLWPLMAAPKTKDADIRKFEEFGTHPQANFNAVSIALTFHRGIGIERKVARLRYLRDRWAKALLAESPRVKVLTELGPDKAGAICMFDVEGIDPGALGGWLMSKHRIVTTPIVHPEFKGIRITPSIYTTPDELDTFVEAVKVAIKRGIA
;
A
#
# COMPACT_ATOMS: atom_id res chain seq x y z
N THR A 1 1.41 -1.20 11.86
CA THR A 1 2.82 -0.75 11.80
C THR A 1 2.92 0.76 11.74
N ASN A 2 4.09 1.33 12.05
CA ASN A 2 4.35 2.78 11.95
C ASN A 2 4.44 3.29 10.49
N GLN A 3 4.58 2.40 9.51
CA GLN A 3 4.56 2.72 8.08
C GLN A 3 3.20 2.43 7.42
N ASN A 4 2.15 2.41 8.19
CA ASN A 4 0.79 2.25 7.70
C ASN A 4 0.27 3.53 7.05
N TYR A 5 -0.86 3.43 6.33
CA TYR A 5 -1.51 4.60 5.77
C TYR A 5 -1.99 5.55 6.89
N GLY A 6 -1.59 6.83 6.83
CA GLY A 6 -1.84 7.78 7.92
C GLY A 6 -3.31 7.92 8.33
N ARG A 7 -4.27 7.82 7.38
CA ARG A 7 -5.70 7.85 7.73
C ARG A 7 -6.16 6.60 8.49
N MET A 8 -5.54 5.45 8.24
CA MET A 8 -5.79 4.24 9.03
C MET A 8 -5.22 4.39 10.45
N LEU A 9 -4.02 4.94 10.59
CA LEU A 9 -3.46 5.24 11.92
C LEU A 9 -4.37 6.20 12.69
N LEU A 10 -4.80 7.30 12.08
CA LEU A 10 -5.75 8.23 12.70
C LEU A 10 -7.07 7.57 13.11
N ALA A 11 -7.59 6.62 12.33
CA ALA A 11 -8.80 5.87 12.68
C ALA A 11 -8.57 5.01 13.94
N TRP A 12 -7.43 4.33 14.03
CA TRP A 12 -7.06 3.56 15.21
C TRP A 12 -6.79 4.44 16.43
N GLU A 13 -6.09 5.56 16.29
CA GLU A 13 -5.86 6.53 17.34
C GLU A 13 -7.17 7.15 17.87
N GLN A 14 -8.13 7.42 16.97
CA GLN A 14 -9.46 7.85 17.38
C GLN A 14 -10.19 6.79 18.19
N ARG A 15 -10.09 5.52 17.79
CA ARG A 15 -10.68 4.39 18.51
C ARG A 15 -10.01 4.18 19.87
N GLU A 16 -8.68 4.33 19.94
CA GLU A 16 -7.94 4.29 21.21
C GLU A 16 -8.49 5.31 22.20
N ARG A 17 -8.64 6.57 21.77
CA ARG A 17 -9.19 7.65 22.62
C ARG A 17 -10.65 7.42 23.01
N ARG A 18 -11.46 6.86 22.12
CA ARG A 18 -12.90 6.68 22.34
C ARG A 18 -13.21 5.40 23.12
N ASP A 19 -12.55 4.32 22.81
CA ASP A 19 -12.92 2.97 23.25
C ASP A 19 -11.93 2.40 24.29
N GLY A 20 -10.83 3.11 24.59
CA GLY A 20 -9.90 2.78 25.67
C GLY A 20 -8.99 1.57 25.42
N PHE A 21 -8.83 1.11 24.17
CA PHE A 21 -7.80 0.11 23.88
C PHE A 21 -6.43 0.77 23.66
N VAL A 22 -5.38 -0.01 23.63
CA VAL A 22 -4.00 0.47 23.41
C VAL A 22 -3.58 0.13 21.97
N LEU A 23 -3.24 1.16 21.20
CA LEU A 23 -2.67 1.02 19.87
C LEU A 23 -1.15 0.84 19.96
N LYS A 24 -0.64 -0.30 19.54
CA LYS A 24 0.80 -0.52 19.40
C LYS A 24 1.22 -0.40 17.93
N GLN A 25 2.05 0.58 17.64
CA GLN A 25 2.65 0.76 16.33
C GLN A 25 4.02 0.08 16.29
N VAL A 26 4.12 -1.01 15.52
CA VAL A 26 5.38 -1.75 15.38
C VAL A 26 6.25 -1.09 14.31
N ALA A 27 7.43 -0.63 14.70
CA ALA A 27 8.42 -0.07 13.79
C ALA A 27 9.22 -1.17 13.08
N PHE A 28 9.62 -0.88 11.85
CA PHE A 28 10.53 -1.73 11.08
C PHE A 28 11.38 -0.88 10.13
N PRO A 29 12.55 -1.37 9.68
CA PRO A 29 13.43 -0.61 8.80
C PRO A 29 12.74 -0.16 7.52
N VAL A 30 13.04 1.06 7.07
CA VAL A 30 12.50 1.62 5.81
C VAL A 30 12.76 0.71 4.60
N ARG A 31 13.90 0.03 4.57
CA ARG A 31 14.17 -1.11 3.70
C ARG A 31 14.09 -2.38 4.53
N LEU A 32 13.32 -3.35 4.07
CA LEU A 32 13.08 -4.62 4.75
C LEU A 32 13.66 -5.79 3.92
N PRO A 33 14.98 -6.01 3.93
CA PRO A 33 15.61 -7.09 3.16
C PRO A 33 15.18 -8.48 3.67
N ASP A 34 15.03 -8.62 4.99
CA ASP A 34 14.52 -9.84 5.64
C ASP A 34 13.11 -9.60 6.20
N PRO A 35 12.06 -10.17 5.57
CA PRO A 35 10.69 -10.07 6.08
C PRO A 35 10.50 -10.62 7.49
N GLN A 36 11.34 -11.56 7.92
CA GLN A 36 11.27 -12.15 9.26
C GLN A 36 11.56 -11.15 10.38
N PHE A 37 12.24 -10.04 10.07
CA PHE A 37 12.39 -8.95 11.03
C PHE A 37 11.02 -8.44 11.50
N LEU A 38 10.11 -8.15 10.58
CA LEU A 38 8.77 -7.65 10.92
C LEU A 38 7.94 -8.71 11.66
N VAL A 39 8.04 -9.98 11.27
CA VAL A 39 7.34 -11.08 11.95
C VAL A 39 7.80 -11.17 13.42
N LYS A 40 9.11 -11.12 13.67
CA LYS A 40 9.69 -11.13 15.02
C LYS A 40 9.30 -9.88 15.82
N ALA A 41 9.34 -8.70 15.20
CA ALA A 41 8.96 -7.45 15.84
C ALA A 41 7.49 -7.45 16.26
N ILE A 42 6.58 -7.95 15.42
CA ILE A 42 5.16 -8.13 15.77
C ILE A 42 5.01 -9.18 16.88
N ALA A 43 5.70 -10.32 16.79
CA ALA A 43 5.65 -11.37 17.80
C ALA A 43 5.99 -10.84 19.20
N ALA A 44 7.01 -10.00 19.31
CA ALA A 44 7.45 -9.38 20.56
C ALA A 44 6.40 -8.43 21.18
N GLN A 45 5.45 -7.92 20.39
CA GLN A 45 4.40 -7.01 20.87
C GLN A 45 3.10 -7.74 21.23
N ILE A 46 2.96 -9.02 20.88
CA ILE A 46 1.76 -9.81 21.19
C ILE A 46 1.72 -10.10 22.70
N THR A 47 0.55 -9.90 23.29
CA THR A 47 0.25 -10.22 24.70
C THR A 47 -1.09 -10.96 24.77
N PRO A 48 -1.47 -11.57 25.92
CA PRO A 48 -2.79 -12.15 26.10
C PRO A 48 -3.96 -11.16 25.89
N ARG A 49 -3.68 -9.85 25.94
CA ARG A 49 -4.65 -8.79 25.68
C ARG A 49 -4.73 -8.34 24.22
N THR A 50 -3.86 -8.85 23.33
CA THR A 50 -3.89 -8.48 21.92
C THR A 50 -5.18 -8.95 21.27
N LYS A 51 -5.95 -8.03 20.68
CA LYS A 51 -7.27 -8.29 20.11
C LYS A 51 -7.27 -8.41 18.58
N ALA A 52 -6.35 -7.72 17.92
CA ALA A 52 -6.23 -7.75 16.46
C ALA A 52 -4.85 -7.30 16.02
N ILE A 53 -4.48 -7.67 14.80
CA ILE A 53 -3.32 -7.14 14.07
C ILE A 53 -3.84 -6.52 12.79
N GLU A 54 -3.41 -5.30 12.46
CA GLU A 54 -3.73 -4.64 11.21
C GLU A 54 -2.43 -4.17 10.53
N LEU A 55 -2.33 -4.41 9.22
CA LEU A 55 -1.18 -4.00 8.43
C LEU A 55 -1.51 -3.89 6.95
N PRO A 56 -0.79 -3.03 6.19
CA PRO A 56 -0.92 -2.99 4.74
C PRO A 56 -0.25 -4.22 4.11
N HIS A 57 -0.79 -4.70 3.00
CA HIS A 57 -0.13 -5.74 2.20
C HIS A 57 1.12 -5.21 1.49
N ILE A 58 1.06 -3.94 1.07
CA ILE A 58 2.18 -3.17 0.55
C ILE A 58 2.11 -1.76 1.13
N THR A 59 3.23 -1.24 1.63
CA THR A 59 3.27 0.10 2.20
C THR A 59 3.04 1.16 1.12
N ASN A 60 2.18 2.13 1.40
CA ASN A 60 1.97 3.26 0.50
C ASN A 60 3.14 4.25 0.48
N LEU A 61 4.00 4.22 1.48
CA LEU A 61 5.16 5.11 1.62
C LEU A 61 6.32 4.66 0.72
N THR A 62 6.74 3.42 0.87
CA THR A 62 7.96 2.88 0.26
C THR A 62 7.70 1.78 -0.76
N GLY A 63 6.47 1.26 -0.83
CA GLY A 63 6.11 0.18 -1.77
C GLY A 63 6.63 -1.20 -1.35
N GLN A 64 7.02 -1.40 -0.11
CA GLN A 64 7.46 -2.70 0.37
C GLN A 64 6.28 -3.65 0.57
N ILE A 65 6.42 -4.86 0.06
CA ILE A 65 5.46 -5.96 0.26
C ILE A 65 5.74 -6.59 1.62
N LEU A 66 4.71 -6.69 2.46
CA LEU A 66 4.84 -7.22 3.81
C LEU A 66 4.48 -8.71 3.89
N PRO A 67 5.06 -9.49 4.83
CA PRO A 67 4.91 -10.94 4.94
C PRO A 67 3.58 -11.33 5.59
N ILE A 68 2.46 -11.06 4.92
CA ILE A 68 1.10 -11.23 5.45
C ILE A 68 0.87 -12.65 5.97
N ARG A 69 1.19 -13.67 5.15
CA ARG A 69 0.96 -15.08 5.52
C ARG A 69 1.70 -15.48 6.78
N ASP A 70 2.95 -15.05 6.92
CA ASP A 70 3.76 -15.41 8.09
C ASP A 70 3.21 -14.75 9.35
N ILE A 71 2.73 -13.52 9.26
CA ILE A 71 2.07 -12.81 10.37
C ILE A 71 0.73 -13.47 10.71
N VAL A 72 -0.04 -13.90 9.72
CA VAL A 72 -1.28 -14.65 9.96
C VAL A 72 -1.00 -15.98 10.69
N ARG A 73 0.02 -16.71 10.26
CA ARG A 73 0.42 -17.98 10.91
C ARG A 73 0.95 -17.79 12.32
N LEU A 74 1.59 -16.66 12.60
CA LEU A 74 1.97 -16.26 13.96
C LEU A 74 0.75 -15.95 14.86
N ALA A 75 -0.26 -15.27 14.30
CA ALA A 75 -1.42 -14.75 15.04
C ALA A 75 -2.51 -15.81 15.27
N ARG A 76 -2.77 -16.67 14.29
CA ARG A 76 -3.89 -17.64 14.28
C ARG A 76 -3.92 -18.60 15.46
N PRO A 77 -2.80 -19.28 15.87
CA PRO A 77 -2.82 -20.17 17.03
C PRO A 77 -3.18 -19.47 18.35
N LYS A 78 -3.07 -18.13 18.36
CA LYS A 78 -3.40 -17.27 19.51
C LYS A 78 -4.83 -16.70 19.44
N GLY A 79 -5.60 -17.07 18.42
CA GLY A 79 -6.95 -16.55 18.19
C GLY A 79 -7.00 -15.05 17.83
N ILE A 80 -5.89 -14.48 17.33
CA ILE A 80 -5.79 -13.06 16.98
C ILE A 80 -6.11 -12.89 15.50
N PRO A 81 -7.20 -12.20 15.13
CA PRO A 81 -7.55 -11.93 13.75
C PRO A 81 -6.58 -10.92 13.11
N VAL A 82 -6.35 -11.11 11.80
CA VAL A 82 -5.48 -10.24 11.01
C VAL A 82 -6.28 -9.51 9.94
N PHE A 83 -6.26 -8.19 10.01
CA PHE A 83 -6.84 -7.27 9.04
C PHE A 83 -5.77 -6.80 8.06
N VAL A 84 -6.04 -6.95 6.78
CA VAL A 84 -5.09 -6.58 5.72
C VAL A 84 -5.64 -5.45 4.88
N ASP A 85 -4.92 -4.31 4.86
CA ASP A 85 -5.16 -3.24 3.90
C ASP A 85 -4.48 -3.59 2.57
N GLY A 86 -5.30 -3.99 1.60
CA GLY A 86 -4.88 -4.35 0.24
C GLY A 86 -4.92 -3.20 -0.76
N ALA A 87 -5.17 -1.95 -0.31
CA ALA A 87 -5.44 -0.82 -1.19
C ALA A 87 -4.37 -0.57 -2.26
N HIS A 88 -3.11 -0.88 -1.99
CA HIS A 88 -2.02 -0.80 -2.97
C HIS A 88 -1.55 -2.15 -3.51
N ALA A 89 -2.15 -3.28 -3.12
CA ALA A 89 -1.69 -4.60 -3.54
C ALA A 89 -2.58 -5.24 -4.61
N PHE A 90 -3.91 -5.12 -4.47
CA PHE A 90 -4.84 -5.76 -5.40
C PHE A 90 -4.71 -5.18 -6.81
N GLY A 91 -4.46 -6.07 -7.77
CA GLY A 91 -4.18 -5.70 -9.16
C GLY A 91 -2.81 -5.08 -9.43
N HIS A 92 -1.92 -5.03 -8.45
CA HIS A 92 -0.56 -4.50 -8.56
C HIS A 92 0.46 -5.62 -8.82
N PHE A 93 0.33 -6.73 -8.12
CA PHE A 93 1.16 -7.92 -8.28
C PHE A 93 0.32 -9.20 -8.04
N PRO A 94 0.79 -10.38 -8.51
CA PRO A 94 0.03 -11.61 -8.37
C PRO A 94 0.01 -12.13 -6.93
N PHE A 95 -1.16 -12.45 -6.43
CA PHE A 95 -1.40 -13.22 -5.21
C PHE A 95 -2.83 -13.74 -5.21
N THR A 96 -3.11 -14.72 -4.37
CA THR A 96 -4.48 -15.16 -4.08
C THR A 96 -4.81 -14.91 -2.61
N ARG A 97 -6.08 -14.64 -2.34
CA ARG A 97 -6.56 -14.47 -0.96
C ARG A 97 -6.26 -15.71 -0.10
N ASP A 98 -6.42 -16.90 -0.68
CA ASP A 98 -6.19 -18.15 0.04
C ASP A 98 -4.72 -18.35 0.40
N ALA A 99 -3.78 -17.89 -0.45
CA ALA A 99 -2.35 -17.90 -0.14
C ALA A 99 -1.97 -16.97 1.02
N LEU A 100 -2.73 -15.90 1.25
CA LEU A 100 -2.51 -14.98 2.39
C LEU A 100 -3.07 -15.53 3.70
N GLU A 101 -4.05 -16.41 3.64
CA GLU A 101 -4.72 -17.01 4.80
C GLU A 101 -5.36 -15.98 5.77
N CYS A 102 -5.45 -14.70 5.43
CA CYS A 102 -5.93 -13.63 6.31
C CYS A 102 -7.43 -13.74 6.61
N ASP A 103 -7.84 -13.13 7.71
CA ASP A 103 -9.22 -13.15 8.17
C ASP A 103 -10.06 -12.09 7.48
N TYR A 104 -9.45 -10.91 7.27
CA TYR A 104 -10.08 -9.75 6.64
C TYR A 104 -9.12 -9.14 5.62
N TYR A 105 -9.66 -8.83 4.44
CA TYR A 105 -8.91 -8.15 3.38
C TYR A 105 -9.79 -7.08 2.75
N ALA A 106 -9.39 -5.82 2.87
CA ALA A 106 -10.08 -4.69 2.27
C ALA A 106 -9.22 -4.04 1.19
N THR A 107 -9.82 -3.55 0.13
CA THR A 107 -9.09 -2.84 -0.92
C THR A 107 -9.93 -1.79 -1.63
N SER A 108 -9.23 -0.82 -2.22
CA SER A 108 -9.78 0.17 -3.14
C SER A 108 -9.52 -0.28 -4.58
N LEU A 109 -10.53 -0.19 -5.45
CA LEU A 109 -10.40 -0.63 -6.85
C LEU A 109 -9.96 0.48 -7.81
N HIS A 110 -9.99 1.74 -7.38
CA HIS A 110 -9.60 2.89 -8.19
C HIS A 110 -8.09 3.07 -8.38
N LYS A 111 -7.24 2.29 -7.68
CA LYS A 111 -5.78 2.39 -7.78
C LYS A 111 -5.27 1.50 -8.94
N TRP A 112 -4.91 0.27 -8.65
CA TRP A 112 -4.24 -0.62 -9.60
C TRP A 112 -5.19 -1.39 -10.52
N ILE A 113 -6.47 -1.44 -10.22
CA ILE A 113 -7.50 -1.98 -11.13
C ILE A 113 -8.03 -0.89 -12.07
N HIS A 114 -7.80 0.40 -11.77
CA HIS A 114 -8.27 1.55 -12.57
C HIS A 114 -9.80 1.65 -12.65
N ALA A 115 -10.52 1.13 -11.65
CA ALA A 115 -11.96 1.35 -11.51
C ALA A 115 -12.24 2.79 -11.04
N PRO A 116 -13.47 3.29 -11.13
CA PRO A 116 -13.83 4.60 -10.61
C PRO A 116 -13.58 4.74 -9.10
N ILE A 117 -13.32 5.98 -8.67
CA ILE A 117 -13.19 6.34 -7.25
C ILE A 117 -14.51 5.99 -6.52
N GLY A 118 -14.39 5.45 -5.32
CA GLY A 118 -15.54 5.03 -4.50
C GLY A 118 -15.88 3.56 -4.59
N ALA A 119 -15.26 2.80 -5.52
CA ALA A 119 -15.39 1.35 -5.58
C ALA A 119 -14.30 0.64 -4.77
N GLY A 120 -14.70 -0.40 -4.05
CA GLY A 120 -13.82 -1.25 -3.25
C GLY A 120 -14.51 -2.57 -2.89
N PHE A 121 -13.80 -3.45 -2.21
CA PHE A 121 -14.43 -4.64 -1.61
C PHE A 121 -13.82 -4.98 -0.25
N LEU A 122 -14.60 -5.68 0.55
CA LEU A 122 -14.20 -6.33 1.79
C LEU A 122 -14.37 -7.85 1.63
N SER A 123 -13.29 -8.60 1.78
CA SER A 123 -13.30 -10.06 1.87
C SER A 123 -13.14 -10.47 3.34
N VAL A 124 -14.05 -11.29 3.82
CA VAL A 124 -14.08 -11.77 5.21
C VAL A 124 -14.04 -13.29 5.22
N ARG A 125 -13.25 -13.89 6.09
CA ARG A 125 -13.33 -15.32 6.36
C ARG A 125 -14.74 -15.67 6.84
N LYS A 126 -15.33 -16.73 6.31
CA LYS A 126 -16.74 -17.09 6.59
C LYS A 126 -17.04 -17.20 8.10
N SER A 127 -16.13 -17.76 8.88
CA SER A 127 -16.25 -17.89 10.35
C SER A 127 -16.20 -16.55 11.10
N GLU A 128 -15.69 -15.50 10.47
CA GLU A 128 -15.55 -14.18 11.07
C GLU A 128 -16.75 -13.25 10.77
N ILE A 129 -17.57 -13.58 9.77
CA ILE A 129 -18.72 -12.74 9.38
C ILE A 129 -19.65 -12.45 10.57
N PRO A 130 -20.05 -13.43 11.40
CA PRO A 130 -20.96 -13.15 12.51
C PRO A 130 -20.38 -12.22 13.59
N LYS A 131 -19.05 -12.09 13.66
CA LYS A 131 -18.35 -11.28 14.66
C LYS A 131 -18.28 -9.80 14.32
N LEU A 132 -18.58 -9.43 13.07
CA LEU A 132 -18.52 -8.06 12.61
C LEU A 132 -19.90 -7.43 12.61
N TRP A 133 -19.96 -6.17 13.04
CA TRP A 133 -21.14 -5.33 12.90
C TRP A 133 -20.98 -4.42 11.67
N PRO A 134 -22.00 -4.34 10.78
CA PRO A 134 -21.98 -3.38 9.69
C PRO A 134 -22.17 -1.96 10.25
N LEU A 135 -21.65 -0.96 9.56
CA LEU A 135 -21.81 0.45 9.93
C LEU A 135 -23.27 0.89 9.79
N MET A 136 -23.93 0.44 8.73
CA MET A 136 -25.37 0.62 8.52
C MET A 136 -26.10 -0.63 9.02
N ALA A 137 -27.23 -0.43 9.72
CA ALA A 137 -27.98 -1.54 10.31
C ALA A 137 -28.48 -2.53 9.25
N ALA A 138 -28.33 -3.81 9.55
CA ALA A 138 -28.84 -4.90 8.74
C ALA A 138 -29.83 -5.78 9.55
N PRO A 139 -30.74 -6.50 8.90
CA PRO A 139 -31.63 -7.44 9.57
C PRO A 139 -30.88 -8.57 10.26
N LYS A 140 -31.35 -9.02 11.44
CA LYS A 140 -30.77 -10.15 12.19
C LYS A 140 -30.60 -11.41 11.34
N THR A 141 -31.46 -11.63 10.35
CA THR A 141 -31.37 -12.75 9.41
C THR A 141 -30.10 -12.75 8.58
N LYS A 142 -29.37 -11.61 8.50
CA LYS A 142 -28.11 -11.47 7.79
C LYS A 142 -26.87 -11.52 8.70
N ASP A 143 -27.00 -11.83 9.99
CA ASP A 143 -25.85 -11.83 10.90
C ASP A 143 -24.67 -12.66 10.40
N ALA A 144 -24.93 -13.82 9.78
CA ALA A 144 -23.92 -14.70 9.19
C ALA A 144 -23.72 -14.50 7.67
N ASP A 145 -24.39 -13.53 7.06
CA ASP A 145 -24.32 -13.24 5.63
C ASP A 145 -23.45 -12.01 5.39
N ILE A 146 -22.46 -12.12 4.49
CA ILE A 146 -21.57 -10.99 4.11
C ILE A 146 -22.36 -9.82 3.53
N ARG A 147 -23.53 -10.08 2.92
CA ARG A 147 -24.38 -9.05 2.33
C ARG A 147 -24.97 -8.06 3.36
N LYS A 148 -24.81 -8.32 4.67
CA LYS A 148 -25.15 -7.31 5.68
C LYS A 148 -24.38 -6.01 5.53
N PHE A 149 -23.21 -6.04 4.89
CA PHE A 149 -22.39 -4.85 4.60
C PHE A 149 -22.85 -4.08 3.36
N GLU A 150 -23.83 -4.59 2.64
CA GLU A 150 -24.42 -3.97 1.45
C GLU A 150 -25.73 -3.21 1.76
N GLU A 151 -26.16 -3.19 3.02
CA GLU A 151 -27.40 -2.52 3.48
C GLU A 151 -27.16 -1.00 3.70
N PHE A 152 -26.79 -0.29 2.65
CA PHE A 152 -26.52 1.15 2.72
C PHE A 152 -27.40 2.00 1.80
N GLY A 153 -28.49 1.41 1.28
CA GLY A 153 -29.51 2.11 0.50
C GLY A 153 -29.06 2.51 -0.90
N THR A 154 -29.60 3.61 -1.40
CA THR A 154 -29.34 4.10 -2.76
C THR A 154 -27.90 4.60 -2.88
N HIS A 155 -27.22 4.16 -3.93
CA HIS A 155 -25.82 4.51 -4.21
C HIS A 155 -25.57 4.61 -5.73
N PRO A 156 -24.49 5.26 -6.19
CA PRO A 156 -24.17 5.40 -7.60
C PRO A 156 -23.82 4.06 -8.26
N GLN A 157 -24.76 3.47 -8.99
CA GLN A 157 -24.56 2.19 -9.69
C GLN A 157 -23.49 2.24 -10.77
N ALA A 158 -23.29 3.41 -11.40
CA ALA A 158 -22.31 3.58 -12.46
C ALA A 158 -20.90 3.15 -12.03
N ASN A 159 -20.51 3.46 -10.78
CA ASN A 159 -19.18 3.08 -10.24
C ASN A 159 -19.04 1.56 -10.13
N PHE A 160 -20.08 0.85 -9.66
CA PHE A 160 -20.05 -0.60 -9.52
C PHE A 160 -20.09 -1.31 -10.87
N ASN A 161 -20.93 -0.83 -11.80
CA ASN A 161 -21.00 -1.38 -13.16
C ASN A 161 -19.66 -1.23 -13.91
N ALA A 162 -18.95 -0.13 -13.73
CA ALA A 162 -17.65 0.11 -14.34
C ALA A 162 -16.54 -0.81 -13.79
N VAL A 163 -16.71 -1.44 -12.63
CA VAL A 163 -15.75 -2.43 -12.09
C VAL A 163 -15.57 -3.60 -13.06
N SER A 164 -16.63 -4.07 -13.70
CA SER A 164 -16.58 -5.17 -14.68
C SER A 164 -15.70 -4.81 -15.87
N ILE A 165 -15.80 -3.57 -16.36
CA ILE A 165 -14.99 -3.05 -17.47
C ILE A 165 -13.52 -2.96 -17.05
N ALA A 166 -13.25 -2.42 -15.88
CA ALA A 166 -11.89 -2.34 -15.34
C ALA A 166 -11.25 -3.72 -15.16
N LEU A 167 -11.99 -4.71 -14.68
CA LEU A 167 -11.54 -6.10 -14.57
C LEU A 167 -11.29 -6.73 -15.94
N THR A 168 -12.14 -6.46 -16.94
CA THR A 168 -11.95 -6.94 -18.32
C THR A 168 -10.66 -6.39 -18.90
N PHE A 169 -10.42 -5.09 -18.76
CA PHE A 169 -9.16 -4.44 -19.16
C PHE A 169 -7.95 -5.07 -18.46
N HIS A 170 -8.04 -5.24 -17.15
CA HIS A 170 -6.98 -5.86 -16.36
C HIS A 170 -6.69 -7.30 -16.77
N ARG A 171 -7.73 -8.12 -17.03
CA ARG A 171 -7.60 -9.51 -17.52
C ARG A 171 -7.01 -9.56 -18.92
N GLY A 172 -7.35 -8.62 -19.79
CA GLY A 172 -6.78 -8.52 -21.15
C GLY A 172 -5.26 -8.29 -21.15
N ILE A 173 -4.75 -7.51 -20.18
CA ILE A 173 -3.31 -7.34 -19.99
C ILE A 173 -2.68 -8.60 -19.38
N GLY A 174 -3.31 -9.17 -18.38
CA GLY A 174 -2.79 -10.25 -17.54
C GLY A 174 -1.87 -9.73 -16.42
N ILE A 175 -2.02 -10.29 -15.21
CA ILE A 175 -1.32 -9.79 -14.02
C ILE A 175 0.20 -9.94 -14.12
N GLU A 176 0.69 -11.00 -14.74
CA GLU A 176 2.13 -11.26 -14.89
C GLU A 176 2.79 -10.21 -15.81
N ARG A 177 2.18 -9.93 -16.95
CA ARG A 177 2.65 -8.88 -17.87
C ARG A 177 2.57 -7.50 -17.22
N LYS A 178 1.51 -7.26 -16.47
CA LYS A 178 1.31 -6.00 -15.75
C LYS A 178 2.41 -5.77 -14.71
N VAL A 179 2.67 -6.73 -13.85
CA VAL A 179 3.70 -6.58 -12.80
C VAL A 179 5.10 -6.49 -13.40
N ALA A 180 5.39 -7.23 -14.47
CA ALA A 180 6.67 -7.13 -15.18
C ALA A 180 6.87 -5.70 -15.75
N ARG A 181 5.83 -5.13 -16.39
CA ARG A 181 5.86 -3.74 -16.88
C ARG A 181 6.07 -2.74 -15.73
N LEU A 182 5.35 -2.87 -14.64
CA LEU A 182 5.44 -1.97 -13.50
C LEU A 182 6.83 -1.99 -12.85
N ARG A 183 7.41 -3.19 -12.69
CA ARG A 183 8.78 -3.34 -12.17
C ARG A 183 9.82 -2.79 -13.13
N TYR A 184 9.66 -3.02 -14.45
CA TYR A 184 10.53 -2.42 -15.45
C TYR A 184 10.55 -0.90 -15.35
N LEU A 185 9.38 -0.27 -15.28
CA LEU A 185 9.26 1.20 -15.15
C LEU A 185 9.90 1.71 -13.87
N ARG A 186 9.67 1.05 -12.74
CA ARG A 186 10.32 1.36 -11.47
C ARG A 186 11.84 1.27 -11.59
N ASP A 187 12.35 0.16 -12.08
CA ASP A 187 13.78 -0.11 -12.14
C ASP A 187 14.50 0.82 -13.10
N ARG A 188 13.84 1.24 -14.20
CA ARG A 188 14.41 2.17 -15.17
C ARG A 188 14.90 3.46 -14.51
N TRP A 189 14.03 4.16 -13.81
CA TRP A 189 14.40 5.41 -13.16
C TRP A 189 15.25 5.19 -11.91
N ALA A 190 14.93 4.19 -11.08
CA ALA A 190 15.62 3.97 -9.82
C ALA A 190 17.09 3.61 -10.02
N LYS A 191 17.38 2.70 -10.95
CA LYS A 191 18.77 2.32 -11.30
C LYS A 191 19.53 3.46 -11.96
N ALA A 192 18.89 4.25 -12.82
CA ALA A 192 19.50 5.40 -13.47
C ALA A 192 19.93 6.47 -12.44
N LEU A 193 19.07 6.77 -11.45
CA LEU A 193 19.40 7.73 -10.40
C LEU A 193 20.47 7.19 -9.42
N LEU A 194 20.43 5.92 -9.07
CA LEU A 194 21.48 5.29 -8.24
C LEU A 194 22.86 5.33 -8.91
N ALA A 195 22.92 5.18 -10.24
CA ALA A 195 24.16 5.26 -11.00
C ALA A 195 24.67 6.69 -11.17
N GLU A 196 23.82 7.69 -11.06
CA GLU A 196 24.20 9.09 -11.28
C GLU A 196 24.98 9.69 -10.11
N SER A 197 24.62 9.36 -8.87
CA SER A 197 25.25 10.00 -7.71
C SER A 197 25.13 9.17 -6.44
N PRO A 198 26.20 9.08 -5.62
CA PRO A 198 26.17 8.46 -4.29
C PRO A 198 25.25 9.20 -3.30
N ARG A 199 24.84 10.44 -3.61
CA ARG A 199 23.85 11.20 -2.84
C ARG A 199 22.44 10.62 -2.96
N VAL A 200 22.18 9.80 -3.98
CA VAL A 200 20.86 9.17 -4.17
C VAL A 200 20.77 7.90 -3.34
N LYS A 201 19.73 7.80 -2.53
CA LYS A 201 19.40 6.62 -1.75
C LYS A 201 18.01 6.13 -2.16
N VAL A 202 17.90 4.91 -2.68
CA VAL A 202 16.61 4.26 -2.90
C VAL A 202 16.18 3.57 -1.60
N LEU A 203 15.04 4.00 -1.07
CA LEU A 203 14.50 3.57 0.23
C LEU A 203 13.54 2.39 0.11
N THR A 204 13.40 1.83 -1.09
CA THR A 204 12.61 0.65 -1.40
C THR A 204 13.53 -0.52 -1.72
N GLU A 205 13.25 -1.70 -1.19
CA GLU A 205 13.96 -2.93 -1.59
C GLU A 205 13.46 -3.39 -2.95
N LEU A 206 14.37 -3.42 -3.97
CA LEU A 206 13.98 -3.55 -5.38
C LEU A 206 13.72 -4.99 -5.87
N GLY A 207 13.88 -6.00 -5.05
CA GLY A 207 13.65 -7.41 -5.43
C GLY A 207 12.23 -7.67 -5.96
N PRO A 208 12.03 -8.71 -6.80
CA PRO A 208 10.73 -9.00 -7.39
C PRO A 208 9.65 -9.30 -6.35
N ASP A 209 10.01 -9.95 -5.24
CA ASP A 209 9.09 -10.30 -4.15
C ASP A 209 9.09 -9.25 -3.03
N LYS A 210 9.85 -8.16 -3.20
CA LYS A 210 10.01 -7.11 -2.19
C LYS A 210 9.16 -5.89 -2.46
N ALA A 211 8.95 -5.53 -3.73
CA ALA A 211 8.19 -4.35 -4.11
C ALA A 211 7.52 -4.47 -5.49
N GLY A 212 6.48 -3.66 -5.69
CA GLY A 212 5.82 -3.44 -6.97
C GLY A 212 6.38 -2.22 -7.72
N ALA A 213 5.47 -1.35 -8.21
CA ALA A 213 5.81 -0.11 -8.92
C ALA A 213 6.14 1.04 -7.96
N ILE A 214 5.55 1.06 -6.78
CA ILE A 214 5.80 2.11 -5.78
C ILE A 214 7.25 2.00 -5.33
N CYS A 215 7.95 3.12 -5.43
CA CYS A 215 9.34 3.19 -5.00
C CYS A 215 9.65 4.59 -4.49
N MET A 216 10.45 4.66 -3.44
CA MET A 216 10.84 5.91 -2.79
C MET A 216 12.35 6.10 -2.91
N PHE A 217 12.76 7.34 -3.17
CA PHE A 217 14.17 7.73 -3.14
C PHE A 217 14.34 9.03 -2.35
N ASP A 218 15.55 9.25 -1.86
CA ASP A 218 16.00 10.49 -1.24
C ASP A 218 17.27 10.97 -1.94
N VAL A 219 17.48 12.28 -1.94
CA VAL A 219 18.71 12.91 -2.42
C VAL A 219 19.34 13.69 -1.26
N GLU A 220 20.47 13.20 -0.78
CA GLU A 220 21.19 13.84 0.33
C GLU A 220 21.45 15.32 0.04
N GLY A 221 21.08 16.17 1.00
CA GLY A 221 21.23 17.62 0.91
C GLY A 221 20.15 18.35 0.13
N ILE A 222 19.07 17.66 -0.32
CA ILE A 222 17.91 18.29 -0.94
C ILE A 222 16.65 17.93 -0.15
N ASP A 223 15.87 18.95 0.22
CA ASP A 223 14.59 18.71 0.88
C ASP A 223 13.58 18.09 -0.10
N PRO A 224 12.90 16.99 0.25
CA PRO A 224 11.99 16.31 -0.67
C PRO A 224 10.76 17.16 -1.03
N GLY A 225 10.28 18.02 -0.13
CA GLY A 225 9.18 18.95 -0.43
C GLY A 225 9.59 19.99 -1.45
N ALA A 226 10.77 20.58 -1.25
CA ALA A 226 11.35 21.55 -2.18
C ALA A 226 11.64 20.91 -3.55
N LEU A 227 12.21 19.70 -3.60
CA LEU A 227 12.45 18.98 -4.85
C LEU A 227 11.13 18.67 -5.58
N GLY A 228 10.11 18.20 -4.86
CA GLY A 228 8.79 17.93 -5.44
C GLY A 228 8.15 19.18 -6.02
N GLY A 229 8.22 20.31 -5.30
CA GLY A 229 7.73 21.61 -5.76
C GLY A 229 8.49 22.12 -7.01
N TRP A 230 9.80 21.98 -7.03
CA TRP A 230 10.64 22.33 -8.18
C TRP A 230 10.34 21.46 -9.40
N LEU A 231 10.24 20.13 -9.24
CA LEU A 231 9.85 19.21 -10.32
C LEU A 231 8.49 19.59 -10.92
N MET A 232 7.52 19.96 -10.07
CA MET A 232 6.22 20.39 -10.56
C MET A 232 6.28 21.72 -11.29
N SER A 233 6.94 22.73 -10.72
CA SER A 233 6.94 24.09 -11.26
C SER A 233 7.77 24.25 -12.54
N LYS A 234 8.92 23.58 -12.62
CA LYS A 234 9.86 23.71 -13.75
C LYS A 234 9.66 22.64 -14.83
N HIS A 235 9.20 21.45 -14.44
CA HIS A 235 9.14 20.29 -15.35
C HIS A 235 7.73 19.71 -15.49
N ARG A 236 6.74 20.21 -14.72
CA ARG A 236 5.35 19.70 -14.69
C ARG A 236 5.27 18.22 -14.29
N ILE A 237 6.22 17.77 -13.47
CA ILE A 237 6.29 16.41 -12.97
C ILE A 237 5.69 16.35 -11.57
N VAL A 238 4.56 15.62 -11.44
CA VAL A 238 3.88 15.39 -10.17
C VAL A 238 4.58 14.24 -9.44
N THR A 239 4.99 14.50 -8.21
CA THR A 239 5.59 13.51 -7.31
C THR A 239 4.92 13.55 -5.95
N THR A 240 5.25 12.62 -5.06
CA THR A 240 4.72 12.63 -3.69
C THR A 240 5.87 12.71 -2.69
N PRO A 241 6.19 13.92 -2.18
CA PRO A 241 7.11 14.06 -1.06
C PRO A 241 6.56 13.35 0.18
N ILE A 242 7.40 12.62 0.86
CA ILE A 242 7.11 11.90 2.10
C ILE A 242 8.05 12.40 3.19
N VAL A 243 7.47 12.79 4.32
CA VAL A 243 8.21 13.09 5.55
C VAL A 243 7.66 12.18 6.63
N HIS A 244 8.47 11.21 7.05
CA HIS A 244 8.18 10.29 8.13
C HIS A 244 9.16 10.55 9.29
N PRO A 245 8.84 10.28 10.57
CA PRO A 245 9.78 10.48 11.68
C PRO A 245 11.13 9.78 11.52
N GLU A 246 11.17 8.65 10.82
CA GLU A 246 12.38 7.83 10.66
C GLU A 246 13.07 7.99 9.29
N PHE A 247 12.39 8.55 8.28
CA PHE A 247 12.92 8.72 6.93
C PHE A 247 12.17 9.80 6.16
N LYS A 248 12.78 10.29 5.10
CA LYS A 248 12.16 11.23 4.17
C LYS A 248 12.58 10.92 2.73
N GLY A 249 11.85 11.43 1.76
CA GLY A 249 12.17 11.27 0.33
C GLY A 249 10.97 11.53 -0.55
N ILE A 250 11.09 11.16 -1.82
CA ILE A 250 10.03 11.29 -2.82
C ILE A 250 9.59 9.91 -3.27
N ARG A 251 8.29 9.66 -3.19
CA ARG A 251 7.66 8.48 -3.74
C ARG A 251 7.33 8.69 -5.21
N ILE A 252 7.79 7.77 -6.05
CA ILE A 252 7.47 7.67 -7.48
C ILE A 252 6.60 6.43 -7.68
N THR A 253 5.52 6.61 -8.45
CA THR A 253 4.49 5.58 -8.61
C THR A 253 4.05 5.49 -10.08
N PRO A 254 4.91 4.95 -10.98
CA PRO A 254 4.52 4.79 -12.37
C PRO A 254 3.38 3.78 -12.50
N SER A 255 2.47 4.03 -13.44
CA SER A 255 1.42 3.10 -13.82
C SER A 255 1.74 2.43 -15.15
N ILE A 256 0.91 1.47 -15.56
CA ILE A 256 1.13 0.72 -16.83
C ILE A 256 1.15 1.63 -18.07
N TYR A 257 0.45 2.77 -18.01
CA TYR A 257 0.38 3.76 -19.09
C TYR A 257 1.54 4.78 -19.06
N THR A 258 2.35 4.80 -18.00
CA THR A 258 3.55 5.65 -17.94
C THR A 258 4.55 5.19 -18.99
N THR A 259 5.04 6.12 -19.79
CA THR A 259 6.01 5.83 -20.84
C THR A 259 7.45 5.84 -20.34
N PRO A 260 8.38 5.12 -20.99
CA PRO A 260 9.80 5.24 -20.70
C PRO A 260 10.33 6.68 -20.80
N ASP A 261 9.87 7.43 -21.80
CA ASP A 261 10.32 8.81 -22.06
C ASP A 261 9.91 9.77 -20.95
N GLU A 262 8.71 9.59 -20.35
CA GLU A 262 8.30 10.34 -19.16
C GLU A 262 9.23 10.08 -17.97
N LEU A 263 9.66 8.83 -17.79
CA LEU A 263 10.61 8.47 -16.73
C LEU A 263 12.03 8.98 -17.02
N ASP A 264 12.45 8.98 -18.26
CA ASP A 264 13.76 9.54 -18.66
C ASP A 264 13.76 11.06 -18.45
N THR A 265 12.67 11.75 -18.80
CA THR A 265 12.49 13.18 -18.49
C THR A 265 12.57 13.46 -17.00
N PHE A 266 11.92 12.61 -16.17
CA PHE A 266 12.02 12.69 -14.71
C PHE A 266 13.46 12.49 -14.23
N VAL A 267 14.16 11.48 -14.74
CA VAL A 267 15.57 11.19 -14.37
C VAL A 267 16.47 12.38 -14.72
N GLU A 268 16.34 12.93 -15.92
CA GLU A 268 17.16 14.11 -16.34
C GLU A 268 16.86 15.34 -15.47
N ALA A 269 15.60 15.59 -15.12
CA ALA A 269 15.25 16.66 -14.20
C ALA A 269 15.92 16.48 -12.83
N VAL A 270 15.88 15.28 -12.25
CA VAL A 270 16.53 14.99 -10.95
C VAL A 270 18.05 15.13 -11.06
N LYS A 271 18.69 14.71 -12.17
CA LYS A 271 20.11 14.91 -12.41
C LYS A 271 20.49 16.39 -12.41
N VAL A 272 19.65 17.24 -13.03
CA VAL A 272 19.87 18.71 -13.00
C VAL A 272 19.80 19.21 -11.56
N ALA A 273 18.80 18.79 -10.79
CA ALA A 273 18.68 19.16 -9.37
C ALA A 273 19.90 18.74 -8.54
N ILE A 274 20.43 17.53 -8.79
CA ILE A 274 21.63 17.03 -8.11
C ILE A 274 22.88 17.86 -8.44
N LYS A 275 23.07 18.24 -9.71
CA LYS A 275 24.27 18.95 -10.20
C LYS A 275 24.23 20.45 -9.94
N ARG A 276 23.06 21.08 -10.08
CA ARG A 276 22.92 22.56 -10.10
C ARG A 276 22.11 23.11 -8.92
N GLY A 277 21.53 22.23 -8.11
CA GLY A 277 20.56 22.63 -7.11
C GLY A 277 19.16 22.84 -7.69
N ILE A 278 18.24 23.31 -6.85
CA ILE A 278 16.81 23.52 -7.14
C ILE A 278 16.40 25.00 -7.00
N ALA A 279 17.33 25.91 -7.26
CA ALA A 279 17.05 27.35 -7.22
C ALA A 279 16.09 27.80 -8.34
#